data_8e2b7df640771d28b6e9cd7e94cbff0e
#
_entry.id   8e2b7df640771d28b6e9cd7e94cbff0e
#
_cell.length_a   1.000
_cell.length_b   1.000
_cell.length_c   1.000
_cell.angle_alpha   90.00
_cell.angle_beta   90.00
_cell.angle_gamma   90.00
#
_symmetry.space_group_name_H-M   'P 1'
#
loop_
_entity.id
_entity.type
_entity.pdbx_description
1 polymer ?
#
loop_
_entity_poly.entity_id
_entity_poly.type
_entity_poly.pdbx_seq_one_letter_code
_entity_poly.pdbx_strand_id
1 'polypeptide(L)'
;MFFLRMIRRSFTRQLRRRLLIALTVCLSATVSVSMLGVVFDVGDKLNAELSTYGSNITVQPKSDAVVSDLYNMEGGPQSDADPTSFLKESDAAKIKTIFWAFNITNFAPQLNVHAQVNGTAAAVVGTWFNKTLKLASGETTVVGVDGMRSWWKLDGSWPKDDTDQGDRKSTRL
;
A
#
# COMPACT_ATOMS: atom_id res chain seq x y z
N MET A 1 61.21 14.66 -1.89
CA MET A 1 60.83 14.66 -3.30
C MET A 1 61.26 13.42 -4.10
N PHE A 2 62.20 12.61 -3.63
CA PHE A 2 62.69 11.41 -4.29
C PHE A 2 61.62 10.31 -4.36
N PHE A 3 60.85 10.09 -3.29
CA PHE A 3 59.79 9.06 -3.15
C PHE A 3 58.66 9.24 -4.15
N LEU A 4 58.18 10.45 -4.34
CA LEU A 4 57.11 10.77 -5.29
C LEU A 4 57.53 10.53 -6.76
N ARG A 5 58.82 10.82 -7.05
CA ARG A 5 59.39 10.58 -8.39
C ARG A 5 59.51 9.07 -8.67
N MET A 6 59.85 8.28 -7.66
CA MET A 6 59.98 6.83 -7.75
C MET A 6 58.59 6.15 -7.99
N ILE A 7 57.56 6.59 -7.26
CA ILE A 7 56.16 6.14 -7.42
C ILE A 7 55.67 6.47 -8.82
N ARG A 8 55.88 7.71 -9.29
CA ARG A 8 55.44 8.14 -10.61
C ARG A 8 56.10 7.35 -11.73
N ARG A 9 57.42 7.03 -11.61
CA ARG A 9 58.17 6.25 -12.60
C ARG A 9 57.78 4.76 -12.60
N SER A 10 57.41 4.20 -11.45
CA SER A 10 56.90 2.86 -11.30
C SER A 10 55.46 2.75 -11.91
N PHE A 11 54.69 3.86 -11.79
CA PHE A 11 53.34 3.91 -12.34
C PHE A 11 53.32 3.95 -13.86
N THR A 12 54.23 4.71 -14.48
CA THR A 12 54.27 4.89 -15.95
C THR A 12 54.86 3.69 -16.68
N ARG A 13 55.73 2.88 -16.05
CA ARG A 13 56.43 1.76 -16.69
C ARG A 13 55.51 0.55 -17.01
N GLN A 14 54.34 0.42 -16.33
CA GLN A 14 53.41 -0.67 -16.58
C GLN A 14 51.99 -0.13 -16.85
N LEU A 15 51.87 1.01 -17.47
CA LEU A 15 50.61 1.73 -17.63
C LEU A 15 49.56 0.87 -18.38
N ARG A 16 49.96 0.16 -19.44
CA ARG A 16 49.04 -0.71 -20.22
C ARG A 16 48.43 -1.83 -19.38
N ARG A 17 49.23 -2.51 -18.55
CA ARG A 17 48.77 -3.60 -17.71
C ARG A 17 47.86 -3.10 -16.60
N ARG A 18 48.16 -1.97 -15.98
CA ARG A 18 47.35 -1.34 -14.94
C ARG A 18 46.04 -0.79 -15.51
N LEU A 19 46.07 -0.24 -16.73
CA LEU A 19 44.91 0.26 -17.42
C LEU A 19 43.94 -0.89 -17.76
N LEU A 20 44.45 -2.04 -18.18
CA LEU A 20 43.60 -3.24 -18.39
C LEU A 20 42.95 -3.73 -17.09
N ILE A 21 43.73 -3.76 -16.00
CA ILE A 21 43.16 -4.17 -14.69
C ILE A 21 42.11 -3.16 -14.22
N ALA A 22 42.37 -1.86 -14.35
CA ALA A 22 41.41 -0.82 -13.99
C ALA A 22 40.14 -0.92 -14.84
N LEU A 23 40.26 -1.19 -16.13
CA LEU A 23 39.14 -1.36 -17.05
C LEU A 23 38.30 -2.59 -16.68
N THR A 24 38.90 -3.72 -16.35
CA THR A 24 38.16 -4.93 -15.94
C THR A 24 37.44 -4.72 -14.62
N VAL A 25 38.07 -4.08 -13.64
CA VAL A 25 37.43 -3.74 -12.34
C VAL A 25 36.28 -2.76 -12.55
N CYS A 26 36.48 -1.75 -13.40
CA CYS A 26 35.45 -0.76 -13.73
C CYS A 26 34.24 -1.42 -14.39
N LEU A 27 34.46 -2.28 -15.38
CA LEU A 27 33.39 -3.05 -16.03
C LEU A 27 32.62 -3.93 -15.05
N SER A 28 33.35 -4.68 -14.23
CA SER A 28 32.73 -5.55 -13.21
C SER A 28 31.89 -4.74 -12.21
N ALA A 29 32.43 -3.63 -11.72
CA ALA A 29 31.71 -2.77 -10.80
C ALA A 29 30.45 -2.16 -11.46
N THR A 30 30.57 -1.71 -12.71
CA THR A 30 29.44 -1.13 -13.46
C THR A 30 28.31 -2.14 -13.64
N VAL A 31 28.62 -3.37 -14.02
CA VAL A 31 27.62 -4.43 -14.17
C VAL A 31 26.93 -4.73 -12.82
N SER A 32 27.71 -4.84 -11.75
CA SER A 32 27.16 -5.14 -10.42
C SER A 32 26.24 -4.02 -9.93
N VAL A 33 26.65 -2.76 -10.05
CA VAL A 33 25.84 -1.61 -9.65
C VAL A 33 24.59 -1.48 -10.51
N SER A 34 24.74 -1.67 -11.83
CA SER A 34 23.61 -1.62 -12.75
C SER A 34 22.56 -2.71 -12.42
N MET A 35 22.99 -3.93 -12.14
CA MET A 35 22.10 -5.02 -11.77
C MET A 35 21.36 -4.75 -10.46
N LEU A 36 22.07 -4.25 -9.44
CA LEU A 36 21.45 -3.82 -8.19
C LEU A 36 20.44 -2.70 -8.40
N GLY A 37 20.79 -1.70 -9.21
CA GLY A 37 19.90 -0.59 -9.54
C GLY A 37 18.59 -1.06 -10.18
N VAL A 38 18.67 -1.98 -11.14
CA VAL A 38 17.47 -2.56 -11.77
C VAL A 38 16.62 -3.32 -10.77
N VAL A 39 17.21 -4.13 -9.90
CA VAL A 39 16.46 -4.91 -8.89
C VAL A 39 15.69 -3.98 -7.95
N PHE A 40 16.31 -2.92 -7.46
CA PHE A 40 15.64 -1.96 -6.58
C PHE A 40 14.57 -1.14 -7.32
N ASP A 41 14.87 -0.61 -8.50
CA ASP A 41 13.91 0.21 -9.27
C ASP A 41 12.67 -0.60 -9.71
N VAL A 42 12.86 -1.85 -10.15
CA VAL A 42 11.74 -2.72 -10.51
C VAL A 42 10.93 -3.10 -9.29
N GLY A 43 11.58 -3.40 -8.15
CA GLY A 43 10.89 -3.71 -6.91
C GLY A 43 10.01 -2.54 -6.43
N ASP A 44 10.53 -1.34 -6.43
CA ASP A 44 9.79 -0.14 -6.02
C ASP A 44 8.63 0.18 -6.97
N LYS A 45 8.86 0.07 -8.29
CA LYS A 45 7.80 0.28 -9.29
C LYS A 45 6.69 -0.76 -9.20
N LEU A 46 7.04 -2.04 -9.07
CA LEU A 46 6.05 -3.09 -8.91
C LEU A 46 5.21 -2.87 -7.64
N ASN A 47 5.84 -2.51 -6.54
CA ASN A 47 5.12 -2.24 -5.30
C ASN A 47 4.19 -1.03 -5.43
N ALA A 48 4.63 0.03 -6.09
CA ALA A 48 3.81 1.21 -6.36
C ALA A 48 2.63 0.88 -7.29
N GLU A 49 2.86 0.13 -8.37
CA GLU A 49 1.82 -0.26 -9.30
C GLU A 49 0.81 -1.23 -8.66
N LEU A 50 1.27 -2.26 -7.95
CA LEU A 50 0.39 -3.19 -7.25
C LEU A 50 -0.48 -2.49 -6.22
N SER A 51 0.01 -1.46 -5.55
CA SER A 51 -0.78 -0.67 -4.60
C SER A 51 -1.94 0.08 -5.26
N THR A 52 -1.86 0.39 -6.56
CA THR A 52 -2.94 1.06 -7.31
C THR A 52 -4.11 0.13 -7.62
N TYR A 53 -3.89 -1.17 -7.71
CA TYR A 53 -4.95 -2.15 -7.98
C TYR A 53 -5.84 -2.47 -6.78
N GLY A 54 -5.50 -2.02 -5.60
CA GLY A 54 -6.29 -2.20 -4.38
C GLY A 54 -5.49 -2.77 -3.21
N SER A 55 -6.20 -3.28 -2.21
CA SER A 55 -5.60 -3.93 -1.05
C SER A 55 -5.03 -5.30 -1.43
N ASN A 56 -3.83 -5.60 -0.99
CA ASN A 56 -3.16 -6.88 -1.25
C ASN A 56 -3.82 -8.04 -0.47
N ILE A 57 -4.48 -7.74 0.65
CA ILE A 57 -5.13 -8.71 1.51
C ILE A 57 -6.52 -8.20 1.86
N THR A 58 -7.52 -9.04 1.67
CA THR A 58 -8.90 -8.79 2.09
C THR A 58 -9.29 -9.83 3.13
N VAL A 59 -9.73 -9.37 4.29
CA VAL A 59 -10.24 -10.24 5.36
C VAL A 59 -11.77 -10.17 5.36
N GLN A 60 -12.40 -11.31 5.19
CA GLN A 60 -13.84 -11.43 5.16
C GLN A 60 -14.31 -12.37 6.27
N PRO A 61 -15.53 -12.20 6.79
CA PRO A 61 -16.11 -13.16 7.71
C PRO A 61 -16.32 -14.51 7.00
N LYS A 62 -16.25 -15.60 7.77
CA LYS A 62 -16.32 -16.98 7.25
C LYS A 62 -17.71 -17.41 6.76
N SER A 63 -18.72 -16.56 6.80
CA SER A 63 -20.06 -16.93 6.38
C SER A 63 -20.22 -16.78 4.86
N ASP A 64 -20.74 -17.81 4.21
CA ASP A 64 -21.00 -17.83 2.75
C ASP A 64 -22.06 -16.80 2.32
N ALA A 65 -22.90 -16.33 3.24
CA ALA A 65 -23.97 -15.36 2.98
C ALA A 65 -23.46 -13.98 2.56
N VAL A 66 -22.33 -13.53 3.09
CA VAL A 66 -21.77 -12.18 2.80
C VAL A 66 -21.08 -12.12 1.45
N VAL A 67 -20.57 -13.26 0.97
CA VAL A 67 -19.89 -13.34 -0.34
C VAL A 67 -20.87 -13.24 -1.49
N SER A 68 -22.08 -13.78 -1.32
CA SER A 68 -23.13 -13.76 -2.35
C SER A 68 -23.63 -12.35 -2.62
N ASP A 69 -23.78 -11.50 -1.60
CA ASP A 69 -24.29 -10.14 -1.74
C ASP A 69 -23.27 -9.18 -2.38
N LEU A 70 -21.99 -9.46 -2.25
CA LEU A 70 -20.93 -8.67 -2.88
C LEU A 70 -20.86 -8.88 -4.41
N TYR A 71 -21.28 -10.04 -4.89
CA TYR A 71 -21.23 -10.39 -6.31
C TYR A 71 -22.60 -10.29 -7.01
N ASN A 72 -23.72 -10.32 -6.28
CA ASN A 72 -25.05 -10.15 -6.85
C ASN A 72 -25.40 -8.67 -6.99
N MET A 73 -24.92 -8.02 -8.05
CA MET A 73 -25.35 -6.68 -8.46
C MET A 73 -26.76 -6.64 -9.06
N GLU A 74 -27.44 -7.77 -9.17
CA GLU A 74 -28.82 -7.82 -9.66
C GLU A 74 -29.78 -7.90 -8.47
N GLY A 75 -30.58 -6.84 -8.32
CA GLY A 75 -31.56 -6.56 -7.28
C GLY A 75 -32.45 -7.74 -6.83
N GLY A 76 -31.86 -8.65 -6.08
CA GLY A 76 -32.58 -9.66 -5.30
C GLY A 76 -33.06 -9.08 -3.97
N PRO A 77 -34.07 -9.65 -3.35
CA PRO A 77 -34.58 -9.21 -2.05
C PRO A 77 -33.47 -9.23 -1.02
N GLN A 78 -33.42 -8.17 -0.19
CA GLN A 78 -32.55 -8.09 0.97
C GLN A 78 -32.53 -9.42 1.70
N SER A 79 -31.45 -10.17 1.61
CA SER A 79 -31.18 -11.22 2.58
C SER A 79 -30.98 -10.52 3.91
N ASP A 80 -31.77 -10.88 4.93
CA ASP A 80 -31.53 -10.51 6.31
C ASP A 80 -30.16 -11.02 6.69
N ALA A 81 -29.13 -10.20 6.38
CA ALA A 81 -27.76 -10.54 6.69
C ALA A 81 -27.65 -10.69 8.20
N ASP A 82 -27.40 -11.93 8.63
CA ASP A 82 -27.25 -12.23 10.05
C ASP A 82 -26.14 -11.29 10.63
N PRO A 83 -26.47 -10.42 11.59
CA PRO A 83 -25.49 -9.50 12.19
C PRO A 83 -24.29 -10.22 12.82
N THR A 84 -24.39 -11.53 13.04
CA THR A 84 -23.28 -12.36 13.50
C THR A 84 -22.24 -12.63 12.42
N SER A 85 -22.55 -12.38 11.15
CA SER A 85 -21.66 -12.58 10.01
C SER A 85 -20.66 -11.45 9.78
N PHE A 86 -20.78 -10.32 10.49
CA PHE A 86 -19.87 -9.20 10.35
C PHE A 86 -18.66 -9.30 11.28
N LEU A 87 -17.52 -8.78 10.84
CA LEU A 87 -16.36 -8.62 11.69
C LEU A 87 -16.61 -7.49 12.69
N LYS A 88 -16.16 -7.66 13.93
CA LYS A 88 -16.31 -6.61 14.95
C LYS A 88 -15.31 -5.50 14.70
N GLU A 89 -15.76 -4.26 14.72
CA GLU A 89 -14.91 -3.07 14.57
C GLU A 89 -13.79 -3.04 15.63
N SER A 90 -14.07 -3.50 16.85
CA SER A 90 -13.09 -3.60 17.95
C SER A 90 -11.90 -4.49 17.62
N ASP A 91 -12.07 -5.45 16.70
CA ASP A 91 -11.01 -6.38 16.33
C ASP A 91 -10.07 -5.78 15.27
N ALA A 92 -10.46 -4.70 14.62
CA ALA A 92 -9.63 -4.01 13.63
C ALA A 92 -8.30 -3.51 14.23
N ALA A 93 -8.29 -3.05 15.46
CA ALA A 93 -7.05 -2.63 16.14
C ALA A 93 -6.06 -3.81 16.33
N LYS A 94 -6.56 -5.05 16.42
CA LYS A 94 -5.73 -6.26 16.58
C LYS A 94 -4.83 -6.53 15.37
N ILE A 95 -5.19 -6.00 14.19
CA ILE A 95 -4.38 -6.11 12.97
C ILE A 95 -2.97 -5.54 13.19
N LYS A 96 -2.84 -4.50 14.01
CA LYS A 96 -1.54 -3.88 14.35
C LYS A 96 -0.82 -4.53 15.53
N THR A 97 -1.37 -5.61 16.10
CA THR A 97 -0.75 -6.35 17.21
C THR A 97 -0.18 -7.71 16.82
N ILE A 98 -0.35 -8.10 15.57
CA ILE A 98 0.20 -9.37 15.05
C ILE A 98 1.71 -9.27 14.84
N PHE A 99 2.38 -10.42 14.77
CA PHE A 99 3.85 -10.49 14.61
C PHE A 99 4.37 -9.70 13.38
N TRP A 100 3.62 -9.71 12.28
CA TRP A 100 3.96 -9.01 11.04
C TRP A 100 3.31 -7.63 10.88
N ALA A 101 2.90 -7.01 11.99
CA ALA A 101 2.20 -5.73 11.98
C ALA A 101 2.97 -4.61 11.25
N PHE A 102 4.30 -4.63 11.28
CA PHE A 102 5.14 -3.65 10.58
C PHE A 102 5.03 -3.73 9.05
N ASN A 103 4.71 -4.90 8.51
CA ASN A 103 4.51 -5.08 7.07
C ASN A 103 3.14 -4.60 6.59
N ILE A 104 2.21 -4.34 7.53
CA ILE A 104 0.91 -3.77 7.22
C ILE A 104 1.01 -2.26 7.31
N THR A 105 1.21 -1.62 6.17
CA THR A 105 1.35 -0.14 6.11
C THR A 105 0.05 0.55 6.47
N ASN A 106 -1.07 0.09 5.89
CA ASN A 106 -2.38 0.69 6.12
C ASN A 106 -3.50 -0.35 5.94
N PHE A 107 -4.67 -0.06 6.49
CA PHE A 107 -5.89 -0.84 6.29
C PHE A 107 -7.12 0.05 6.51
N ALA A 108 -8.24 -0.33 5.90
CA ALA A 108 -9.53 0.30 6.11
C ALA A 108 -10.61 -0.77 6.19
N PRO A 109 -11.40 -0.82 7.26
CA PRO A 109 -12.59 -1.65 7.30
C PRO A 109 -13.62 -1.11 6.31
N GLN A 110 -14.40 -1.99 5.72
CA GLN A 110 -15.47 -1.64 4.79
C GLN A 110 -16.74 -2.36 5.17
N LEU A 111 -17.83 -1.60 5.24
CA LEU A 111 -19.18 -2.13 5.40
C LEU A 111 -19.98 -1.73 4.16
N ASN A 112 -20.34 -2.71 3.34
CA ASN A 112 -21.14 -2.49 2.14
C ASN A 112 -22.61 -2.73 2.48
N VAL A 113 -23.46 -1.73 2.21
CA VAL A 113 -24.89 -1.79 2.45
C VAL A 113 -25.62 -1.27 1.21
N HIS A 114 -26.72 -1.94 0.84
CA HIS A 114 -27.64 -1.42 -0.16
C HIS A 114 -28.70 -0.57 0.54
N ALA A 115 -28.80 0.70 0.14
CA ALA A 115 -29.78 1.63 0.69
C ALA A 115 -30.51 2.38 -0.41
N GLN A 116 -31.68 2.91 -0.10
CA GLN A 116 -32.39 3.82 -0.99
C GLN A 116 -32.06 5.27 -0.59
N VAL A 117 -31.45 6.00 -1.49
CA VAL A 117 -31.17 7.42 -1.33
C VAL A 117 -32.07 8.19 -2.29
N ASN A 118 -32.98 9.01 -1.74
CA ASN A 118 -33.97 9.77 -2.53
C ASN A 118 -34.80 8.88 -3.49
N GLY A 119 -35.19 7.68 -3.07
CA GLY A 119 -35.96 6.76 -3.90
C GLY A 119 -35.17 5.99 -4.97
N THR A 120 -33.85 6.18 -5.02
CA THR A 120 -32.96 5.46 -5.94
C THR A 120 -32.10 4.47 -5.15
N ALA A 121 -32.05 3.22 -5.59
CA ALA A 121 -31.18 2.21 -5.00
C ALA A 121 -29.71 2.62 -5.19
N ALA A 122 -28.95 2.64 -4.10
CA ALA A 122 -27.53 2.99 -4.10
C ALA A 122 -26.76 2.04 -3.18
N ALA A 123 -25.56 1.67 -3.62
CA ALA A 123 -24.61 1.01 -2.75
C ALA A 123 -23.92 2.04 -1.86
N VAL A 124 -24.02 1.87 -0.57
CA VAL A 124 -23.38 2.71 0.45
C VAL A 124 -22.24 1.92 1.08
N VAL A 125 -21.06 2.51 1.08
CA VAL A 125 -19.86 1.91 1.69
C VAL A 125 -19.46 2.75 2.90
N GLY A 126 -19.59 2.17 4.09
CA GLY A 126 -19.05 2.74 5.31
C GLY A 126 -17.57 2.34 5.44
N THR A 127 -16.69 3.31 5.67
CA THR A 127 -15.25 3.06 5.82
C THR A 127 -14.59 4.14 6.68
N TRP A 128 -13.38 3.87 7.14
CA TRP A 128 -12.55 4.87 7.79
C TRP A 128 -11.74 5.63 6.75
N PHE A 129 -11.72 6.95 6.85
CA PHE A 129 -10.94 7.79 5.93
C PHE A 129 -9.55 8.09 6.49
N ASN A 130 -9.47 8.55 7.74
CA ASN A 130 -8.22 8.94 8.40
C ASN A 130 -8.35 8.80 9.92
N LYS A 131 -8.58 7.58 10.39
CA LYS A 131 -8.85 7.28 11.79
C LYS A 131 -7.59 7.05 12.58
N THR A 132 -7.46 7.75 13.72
CA THR A 132 -6.38 7.51 14.67
C THR A 132 -6.75 6.37 15.61
N LEU A 133 -6.01 5.28 15.57
CA LEU A 133 -6.16 4.14 16.46
C LEU A 133 -5.14 4.20 17.59
N LYS A 134 -5.60 3.98 18.81
CA LYS A 134 -4.75 3.75 19.98
C LYS A 134 -4.53 2.24 20.11
N LEU A 135 -3.28 1.82 20.05
CA LEU A 135 -2.90 0.43 20.22
C LEU A 135 -2.78 0.07 21.70
N ALA A 136 -2.88 -1.22 22.00
CA ALA A 136 -2.69 -1.71 23.37
C ALA A 136 -1.27 -1.42 23.91
N SER A 137 -0.29 -1.20 23.03
CA SER A 137 1.08 -0.77 23.38
C SER A 137 1.16 0.68 23.87
N GLY A 138 0.08 1.47 23.75
CA GLY A 138 0.06 2.92 24.00
C GLY A 138 0.46 3.77 22.78
N GLU A 139 0.92 3.16 21.70
CA GLU A 139 1.22 3.85 20.45
C GLU A 139 -0.06 4.24 19.70
N THR A 140 0.05 5.29 18.89
CA THR A 140 -1.04 5.71 18.02
C THR A 140 -0.63 5.51 16.57
N THR A 141 -1.54 5.00 15.75
CA THR A 141 -1.35 4.85 14.30
C THR A 141 -2.55 5.42 13.57
N VAL A 142 -2.30 6.01 12.42
CA VAL A 142 -3.36 6.53 11.56
C VAL A 142 -3.61 5.53 10.44
N VAL A 143 -4.87 5.17 10.23
CA VAL A 143 -5.29 4.17 9.24
C VAL A 143 -6.54 4.65 8.52
N GLY A 144 -6.73 4.19 7.28
CA GLY A 144 -7.90 4.55 6.50
C GLY A 144 -7.63 4.64 5.01
N VAL A 145 -8.67 4.99 4.28
CA VAL A 145 -8.66 5.06 2.80
C VAL A 145 -7.69 6.12 2.29
N ASP A 146 -7.51 7.24 2.99
CA ASP A 146 -6.57 8.29 2.62
C ASP A 146 -5.16 7.75 2.41
N GLY A 147 -4.61 7.07 3.41
CA GLY A 147 -3.29 6.46 3.29
C GLY A 147 -3.22 5.25 2.35
N MET A 148 -4.34 4.53 2.12
CA MET A 148 -4.40 3.42 1.17
C MET A 148 -4.47 3.88 -0.29
N ARG A 149 -5.01 5.06 -0.52
CA ARG A 149 -5.30 5.62 -1.85
C ARG A 149 -4.57 6.94 -2.09
N SER A 150 -3.33 7.03 -1.67
CA SER A 150 -2.48 8.22 -1.76
C SER A 150 -2.31 8.78 -3.20
N TRP A 151 -2.54 7.95 -4.23
CA TRP A 151 -2.51 8.38 -5.64
C TRP A 151 -3.80 9.03 -6.13
N TRP A 152 -4.88 9.00 -5.34
CA TRP A 152 -6.11 9.68 -5.72
C TRP A 152 -5.91 11.19 -5.65
N LYS A 153 -6.28 11.87 -6.72
CA LYS A 153 -6.35 13.32 -6.73
C LYS A 153 -7.75 13.73 -6.27
N LEU A 154 -7.82 14.30 -5.07
CA LEU A 154 -9.05 14.83 -4.53
C LEU A 154 -9.21 16.29 -4.95
N ASP A 155 -10.43 16.64 -5.39
CA ASP A 155 -10.86 18.02 -5.48
C ASP A 155 -11.75 18.28 -4.27
N GLY A 156 -11.15 18.75 -3.18
CA GLY A 156 -11.79 18.91 -1.88
C GLY A 156 -10.99 18.30 -0.74
N SER A 157 -11.66 17.83 0.30
CA SER A 157 -11.06 17.19 1.48
C SER A 157 -11.78 15.90 1.82
N TRP A 158 -11.06 14.98 2.46
CA TRP A 158 -11.66 13.77 3.00
C TRP A 158 -12.68 14.09 4.08
N PRO A 159 -13.79 13.33 4.17
CA PRO A 159 -14.71 13.42 5.29
C PRO A 159 -13.99 13.15 6.62
N LYS A 160 -14.46 13.76 7.69
CA LYS A 160 -13.94 13.45 9.02
C LYS A 160 -14.60 12.20 9.56
N ASP A 161 -13.80 11.28 10.10
CA ASP A 161 -14.29 10.00 10.66
C ASP A 161 -15.23 10.16 11.87
N ASP A 162 -15.28 11.36 12.48
CA ASP A 162 -16.13 11.66 13.64
C ASP A 162 -17.50 12.25 13.24
N THR A 163 -17.79 12.36 11.94
CA THR A 163 -19.04 12.96 11.46
C THR A 163 -19.86 11.93 10.71
N ASP A 164 -21.18 11.90 10.98
CA ASP A 164 -22.17 11.13 10.21
C ASP A 164 -22.42 11.71 8.80
N GLN A 165 -21.50 12.55 8.33
CA GLN A 165 -21.61 13.16 7.00
C GLN A 165 -21.11 12.16 5.94
N GLY A 166 -22.04 11.67 5.15
CA GLY A 166 -21.73 10.87 3.98
C GLY A 166 -21.14 11.71 2.85
N ASP A 167 -20.06 11.21 2.23
CA ASP A 167 -19.57 11.78 0.99
C ASP A 167 -20.23 11.07 -0.21
N ARG A 168 -20.63 11.86 -1.21
CA ARG A 168 -21.18 11.34 -2.44
C ARG A 168 -20.11 11.34 -3.52
N LYS A 169 -19.54 10.16 -3.79
CA LYS A 169 -18.63 10.00 -4.91
C LYS A 169 -19.40 10.11 -6.23
N SER A 170 -19.22 11.21 -6.94
CA SER A 170 -19.66 11.37 -8.33
C SER A 170 -18.53 10.88 -9.25
N THR A 171 -18.70 9.74 -9.89
CA THR A 171 -17.81 9.32 -10.98
C THR A 171 -18.30 10.02 -12.25
N ARG A 172 -17.59 11.04 -12.70
CA ARG A 172 -17.74 11.51 -14.09
C ARG A 172 -16.91 10.58 -14.97
N LEU A 173 -17.57 9.83 -15.81
CA LEU A 173 -16.96 9.15 -16.96
C LEU A 173 -16.63 10.18 -18.03
#